data_50b17bf3c9eb58b2b36b50c81986d18c
#
_entry.id   50b17bf3c9eb58b2b36b50c81986d18c
#
_cell.length_a   1.000
_cell.length_b   1.000
_cell.length_c   1.000
_cell.angle_alpha   90.00
_cell.angle_beta   90.00
_cell.angle_gamma   90.00
#
_symmetry.space_group_name_H-M   'P 1'
#
loop_
_entity.id
_entity.type
_entity.pdbx_description
1 polymer ?
#
loop_
_entity_poly.entity_id
_entity_poly.type
_entity_poly.pdbx_seq_one_letter_code
_entity_poly.pdbx_strand_id
1 'polypeptide(L)'
;DWVIRCNLVTVQDQVMKVFTAGHITTEQAHRILASLQQELGNDALEFFGGVSYRNLLVYRGQQKPAPFSRDTRSTPPHDLTDQLVMDDYPRGPGSDLLCEWMNRSAGLLEDHPVNLERTAKGLLPATNIWLWGLGRAPQLPSFQEKYGKRGLMITAVDLLRGIAALIDWEQVDARTVMTI
;
A
#
# COMPACT_ATOMS: atom_id res chain seq x y z
N ASP A 1 -15.08 2.48 -5.54
CA ASP A 1 -13.96 2.59 -4.60
C ASP A 1 -12.65 2.86 -5.33
N TRP A 2 -11.73 3.52 -4.64
CA TRP A 2 -10.36 3.69 -5.08
C TRP A 2 -9.45 2.86 -4.20
N VAL A 3 -8.49 2.19 -4.81
CA VAL A 3 -7.45 1.45 -4.12
C VAL A 3 -6.12 2.18 -4.32
N ILE A 4 -5.40 2.40 -3.24
CA ILE A 4 -4.16 3.17 -3.19
C ILE A 4 -3.10 2.27 -2.54
N ARG A 5 -1.96 2.10 -3.16
CA ARG A 5 -0.83 1.41 -2.51
C ARG A 5 -0.37 2.25 -1.33
N CYS A 6 -0.15 1.59 -0.22
CA CYS A 6 0.27 2.21 1.04
C CYS A 6 1.53 1.50 1.55
N ASN A 7 2.69 2.04 1.21
CA ASN A 7 3.94 1.51 1.72
C ASN A 7 4.26 2.14 3.08
N LEU A 8 4.76 1.33 4.01
CA LEU A 8 5.49 1.85 5.16
C LEU A 8 6.94 2.12 4.72
N VAL A 9 7.40 3.34 4.92
CA VAL A 9 8.72 3.80 4.46
C VAL A 9 9.52 4.43 5.59
N THR A 10 10.83 4.60 5.38
CA THR A 10 11.69 5.41 6.24
C THR A 10 12.14 6.66 5.47
N VAL A 11 11.68 7.81 5.91
CA VAL A 11 12.12 9.13 5.43
C VAL A 11 12.87 9.82 6.57
N GLN A 12 14.06 10.33 6.31
CA GLN A 12 14.87 11.10 7.26
C GLN A 12 15.45 12.32 6.53
N ASP A 13 15.38 13.48 7.15
CA ASP A 13 15.83 14.73 6.58
C ASP A 13 15.28 14.97 5.16
N GLN A 14 13.99 14.65 4.95
CA GLN A 14 13.30 14.74 3.66
C GLN A 14 13.88 13.83 2.56
N VAL A 15 14.69 12.85 2.90
CA VAL A 15 15.25 11.86 1.98
C VAL A 15 14.60 10.50 2.22
N MET A 16 14.15 9.85 1.16
CA MET A 16 13.70 8.45 1.21
C MET A 16 14.89 7.53 1.49
N LYS A 17 15.10 7.18 2.75
CA LYS A 17 16.21 6.28 3.11
C LYS A 17 15.94 4.85 2.67
N VAL A 18 14.73 4.35 2.96
CA VAL A 18 14.36 2.98 2.61
C VAL A 18 12.86 2.90 2.35
N PHE A 19 12.47 2.45 1.17
CA PHE A 19 11.07 2.26 0.78
C PHE A 19 10.42 1.01 1.40
N THR A 20 11.18 0.21 2.17
CA THR A 20 10.73 -1.03 2.83
C THR A 20 10.63 -0.88 4.36
N ALA A 21 10.79 0.33 4.90
CA ALA A 21 10.90 0.57 6.35
C ALA A 21 11.90 -0.39 7.02
N GLY A 22 13.10 -0.57 6.42
CA GLY A 22 14.13 -1.48 6.92
C GLY A 22 13.67 -2.94 7.00
N HIS A 23 12.96 -3.41 5.98
CA HIS A 23 12.38 -4.76 5.93
C HIS A 23 11.49 -5.08 7.14
N ILE A 24 10.58 -4.16 7.45
CA ILE A 24 9.60 -4.35 8.54
C ILE A 24 8.87 -5.69 8.38
N THR A 25 8.66 -6.41 9.47
CA THR A 25 7.92 -7.68 9.42
C THR A 25 6.43 -7.45 9.19
N THR A 26 5.73 -8.45 8.66
CA THR A 26 4.28 -8.38 8.45
C THR A 26 3.53 -8.10 9.76
N GLU A 27 3.92 -8.76 10.84
CA GLU A 27 3.32 -8.56 12.17
C GLU A 27 3.49 -7.11 12.65
N GLN A 28 4.71 -6.57 12.55
CA GLN A 28 4.99 -5.18 12.92
C GLN A 28 4.19 -4.19 12.07
N ALA A 29 4.11 -4.43 10.76
CA ALA A 29 3.35 -3.62 9.84
C ALA A 29 1.85 -3.63 10.19
N HIS A 30 1.28 -4.77 10.51
CA HIS A 30 -0.12 -4.90 10.90
C HIS A 30 -0.43 -4.16 12.21
N ARG A 31 0.49 -4.16 13.19
CA ARG A 31 0.35 -3.36 14.42
C ARG A 31 0.32 -1.86 14.11
N ILE A 32 1.19 -1.38 13.24
CA ILE A 32 1.18 0.01 12.77
C ILE A 32 -0.13 0.35 12.05
N LEU A 33 -0.55 -0.50 11.13
CA LEU A 33 -1.79 -0.27 10.38
C LEU A 33 -3.04 -0.24 11.26
N ALA A 34 -3.09 -1.05 12.30
CA ALA A 34 -4.18 -1.02 13.27
C ALA A 34 -4.26 0.36 13.97
N SER A 35 -3.13 0.94 14.35
CA SER A 35 -3.08 2.29 14.92
C SER A 35 -3.47 3.36 13.88
N LEU A 36 -2.97 3.25 12.65
CA LEU A 36 -3.38 4.16 11.57
C LEU A 36 -4.87 4.05 11.25
N GLN A 37 -5.44 2.85 11.27
CA GLN A 37 -6.88 2.63 11.09
C GLN A 37 -7.68 3.33 12.20
N GLN A 38 -7.24 3.22 13.45
CA GLN A 38 -7.90 3.86 14.58
C GLN A 38 -7.89 5.39 14.48
N GLU A 39 -6.77 5.99 14.05
CA GLU A 39 -6.54 7.44 14.10
C GLU A 39 -6.92 8.17 12.79
N LEU A 40 -6.81 7.51 11.65
CA LEU A 40 -7.07 8.07 10.32
C LEU A 40 -8.26 7.44 9.64
N GLY A 41 -8.58 6.18 9.97
CA GLY A 41 -9.67 5.43 9.36
C GLY A 41 -11.04 6.03 9.71
N ASN A 42 -12.00 5.81 8.81
CA ASN A 42 -13.40 6.18 8.98
C ASN A 42 -14.25 5.39 7.98
N ASP A 43 -15.55 5.68 7.90
CA ASP A 43 -16.47 4.98 6.99
C ASP A 43 -16.07 5.03 5.51
N ALA A 44 -15.28 6.04 5.11
CA ALA A 44 -14.80 6.19 3.75
C ALA A 44 -13.33 5.74 3.57
N LEU A 45 -12.56 5.56 4.64
CA LEU A 45 -11.13 5.29 4.59
C LEU A 45 -10.76 4.07 5.41
N GLU A 46 -10.26 3.04 4.74
CA GLU A 46 -9.94 1.75 5.35
C GLU A 46 -8.55 1.26 4.95
N PHE A 47 -7.72 0.90 5.95
CA PHE A 47 -6.39 0.34 5.76
C PHE A 47 -6.43 -1.19 5.72
N PHE A 48 -5.77 -1.78 4.74
CA PHE A 48 -5.63 -3.23 4.59
C PHE A 48 -4.17 -3.65 4.70
N GLY A 49 -3.88 -4.51 5.65
CA GLY A 49 -2.56 -5.10 5.83
C GLY A 49 -2.25 -6.12 4.72
N GLY A 50 -1.10 -5.94 4.10
CA GLY A 50 -0.51 -6.89 3.16
C GLY A 50 0.72 -7.57 3.75
N VAL A 51 1.72 -7.81 2.94
CA VAL A 51 2.98 -8.46 3.35
C VAL A 51 4.04 -7.40 3.60
N SER A 52 4.58 -7.38 4.83
CA SER A 52 5.66 -6.47 5.23
C SER A 52 5.26 -5.00 5.01
N TYR A 53 6.07 -4.22 4.34
CA TYR A 53 5.84 -2.80 4.06
C TYR A 53 4.74 -2.52 3.02
N ARG A 54 4.26 -3.53 2.28
CA ARG A 54 3.28 -3.41 1.20
C ARG A 54 1.87 -3.57 1.72
N ASN A 55 1.12 -2.49 1.76
CA ASN A 55 -0.24 -2.45 2.26
C ASN A 55 -1.14 -1.67 1.28
N LEU A 56 -2.42 -1.60 1.58
CA LEU A 56 -3.38 -0.87 0.77
C LEU A 56 -4.19 0.09 1.65
N LEU A 57 -4.58 1.19 1.04
CA LEU A 57 -5.57 2.11 1.53
C LEU A 57 -6.74 2.11 0.55
N VAL A 58 -7.94 1.88 1.04
CA VAL A 58 -9.16 1.91 0.23
C VAL A 58 -9.97 3.14 0.60
N TYR A 59 -10.29 3.94 -0.41
CA TYR A 59 -11.25 5.02 -0.28
C TYR A 59 -12.59 4.56 -0.86
N ARG A 60 -13.60 4.47 0.00
CA ARG A 60 -14.95 4.02 -0.37
C ARG A 60 -15.79 5.21 -0.82
N GLY A 61 -16.09 5.22 -2.11
CA GLY A 61 -16.82 6.33 -2.75
C GLY A 61 -18.34 6.35 -2.52
N GLN A 62 -18.88 5.46 -1.67
CA GLN A 62 -20.33 5.33 -1.49
C GLN A 62 -20.95 6.49 -0.72
N GLN A 63 -20.24 7.00 0.30
CA GLN A 63 -20.75 8.09 1.15
C GLN A 63 -20.30 9.47 0.66
N LYS A 64 -19.13 9.57 0.08
CA LYS A 64 -18.57 10.80 -0.47
C LYS A 64 -17.81 10.48 -1.76
N PRO A 65 -18.12 11.15 -2.88
CA PRO A 65 -17.37 10.98 -4.12
C PRO A 65 -15.87 11.17 -3.86
N ALA A 66 -15.07 10.27 -4.38
CA ALA A 66 -13.62 10.37 -4.26
C ALA A 66 -13.12 11.61 -5.01
N PRO A 67 -12.24 12.42 -4.41
CA PRO A 67 -11.69 13.60 -5.07
C PRO A 67 -10.63 13.26 -6.12
N PHE A 68 -10.26 11.98 -6.24
CA PHE A 68 -9.21 11.50 -7.14
C PHE A 68 -9.71 11.35 -8.58
N SER A 69 -8.82 11.51 -9.53
CA SER A 69 -9.06 11.27 -10.95
C SER A 69 -7.89 10.51 -11.59
N ARG A 70 -7.98 10.27 -12.91
CA ARG A 70 -6.87 9.71 -13.68
C ARG A 70 -5.66 10.65 -13.77
N ASP A 71 -5.82 11.93 -13.44
CA ASP A 71 -4.76 12.94 -13.44
C ASP A 71 -4.08 13.08 -12.07
N THR A 72 -4.57 12.39 -11.05
CA THR A 72 -3.87 12.27 -9.76
C THR A 72 -2.58 11.46 -9.98
N ARG A 73 -1.44 12.06 -9.71
CA ARG A 73 -0.11 11.49 -9.89
C ARG A 73 0.56 11.25 -8.55
N SER A 74 1.36 10.21 -8.48
CA SER A 74 2.18 9.89 -7.32
C SER A 74 3.40 9.11 -7.77
N THR A 75 4.56 9.39 -7.19
CA THR A 75 5.82 8.71 -7.51
C THR A 75 5.95 7.42 -6.69
N PRO A 76 6.33 6.30 -7.30
CA PRO A 76 6.62 5.07 -6.56
C PRO A 76 7.79 5.27 -5.59
N PRO A 77 7.71 4.82 -4.33
CA PRO A 77 8.76 5.09 -3.33
C PRO A 77 10.08 4.39 -3.63
N HIS A 78 10.08 3.32 -4.43
CA HIS A 78 11.31 2.63 -4.82
C HIS A 78 12.14 3.40 -5.86
N ASP A 79 11.53 4.35 -6.57
CA ASP A 79 12.22 5.25 -7.49
C ASP A 79 12.90 6.42 -6.75
N LEU A 80 12.59 6.61 -5.47
CA LEU A 80 13.05 7.74 -4.66
C LEU A 80 14.18 7.38 -3.67
N THR A 81 14.67 6.16 -3.68
CA THR A 81 15.72 5.74 -2.74
C THR A 81 16.93 6.69 -2.82
N ASP A 82 17.35 7.21 -1.65
CA ASP A 82 18.40 8.20 -1.46
C ASP A 82 18.15 9.57 -2.13
N GLN A 83 16.90 9.88 -2.50
CA GLN A 83 16.50 11.15 -3.08
C GLN A 83 15.65 11.98 -2.13
N LEU A 84 15.67 13.30 -2.31
CA LEU A 84 14.76 14.23 -1.65
C LEU A 84 13.32 13.94 -2.13
N VAL A 85 12.36 13.88 -1.19
CA VAL A 85 10.97 13.52 -1.50
C VAL A 85 10.03 14.72 -1.68
N MET A 86 10.51 15.95 -1.42
CA MET A 86 9.68 17.16 -1.40
C MET A 86 8.89 17.37 -2.69
N ASP A 87 9.54 17.11 -3.83
CA ASP A 87 8.96 17.31 -5.15
C ASP A 87 8.15 16.13 -5.67
N ASP A 88 8.10 15.02 -4.92
CA ASP A 88 7.51 13.74 -5.34
C ASP A 88 6.25 13.34 -4.58
N TYR A 89 5.78 14.23 -3.71
CA TYR A 89 4.47 14.06 -3.08
C TYR A 89 3.35 14.01 -4.14
N PRO A 90 2.21 13.37 -3.82
CA PRO A 90 1.08 13.31 -4.75
C PRO A 90 0.67 14.69 -5.28
N ARG A 91 0.29 14.75 -6.57
CA ARG A 91 -0.14 15.98 -7.26
C ARG A 91 -1.41 15.73 -8.06
N GLY A 92 -2.15 16.81 -8.34
CA GLY A 92 -3.39 16.78 -9.12
C GLY A 92 -4.64 16.63 -8.25
N PRO A 93 -5.79 16.28 -8.84
CA PRO A 93 -7.06 16.24 -8.13
C PRO A 93 -7.02 15.33 -6.90
N GLY A 94 -7.40 15.88 -5.73
CA GLY A 94 -7.44 15.15 -4.46
C GLY A 94 -6.08 14.85 -3.82
N SER A 95 -4.98 15.32 -4.38
CA SER A 95 -3.64 15.11 -3.82
C SER A 95 -3.47 15.70 -2.43
N ASP A 96 -4.14 16.81 -2.12
CA ASP A 96 -4.08 17.44 -0.79
C ASP A 96 -4.48 16.45 0.31
N LEU A 97 -5.51 15.64 0.06
CA LEU A 97 -5.98 14.63 0.99
C LEU A 97 -4.94 13.50 1.19
N LEU A 98 -4.29 13.08 0.11
CA LEU A 98 -3.21 12.08 0.19
C LEU A 98 -2.02 12.62 0.99
N CYS A 99 -1.60 13.85 0.69
CA CYS A 99 -0.53 14.52 1.42
C CYS A 99 -0.87 14.73 2.89
N GLU A 100 -2.11 15.09 3.21
CA GLU A 100 -2.59 15.20 4.59
C GLU A 100 -2.42 13.87 5.34
N TRP A 101 -2.87 12.75 4.76
CA TRP A 101 -2.74 11.44 5.40
C TRP A 101 -1.28 11.02 5.57
N MET A 102 -0.44 11.26 4.57
CA MET A 102 1.00 10.99 4.65
C MET A 102 1.64 11.81 5.78
N ASN A 103 1.35 13.09 5.88
CA ASN A 103 1.88 13.97 6.93
C ASN A 103 1.37 13.60 8.32
N ARG A 104 0.07 13.31 8.45
CA ARG A 104 -0.50 12.87 9.74
C ARG A 104 0.10 11.54 10.20
N SER A 105 0.37 10.64 9.28
CA SER A 105 1.01 9.37 9.63
C SER A 105 2.41 9.57 10.22
N ALA A 106 3.17 10.56 9.79
CA ALA A 106 4.49 10.83 10.33
C ALA A 106 4.44 11.14 11.82
N GLY A 107 3.53 12.03 12.25
CA GLY A 107 3.34 12.33 13.66
C GLY A 107 2.85 11.14 14.49
N LEU A 108 1.97 10.30 13.93
CA LEU A 108 1.48 9.10 14.62
C LEU A 108 2.54 8.01 14.76
N LEU A 109 3.51 7.98 13.87
CA LEU A 109 4.54 6.96 13.82
C LEU A 109 5.82 7.33 14.59
N GLU A 110 6.01 8.60 14.94
CA GLU A 110 7.22 9.10 15.63
C GLU A 110 7.50 8.31 16.90
N ASP A 111 6.52 8.20 17.80
CA ASP A 111 6.64 7.48 19.09
C ASP A 111 5.89 6.14 19.11
N HIS A 112 5.56 5.60 17.95
CA HIS A 112 4.82 4.34 17.88
C HIS A 112 5.60 3.19 18.51
N PRO A 113 4.99 2.35 19.39
CA PRO A 113 5.68 1.28 20.12
C PRO A 113 6.53 0.37 19.24
N VAL A 114 6.05 0.02 18.05
CA VAL A 114 6.82 -0.78 17.06
C VAL A 114 8.11 -0.07 16.66
N ASN A 115 8.07 1.25 16.45
CA ASN A 115 9.25 2.02 16.05
C ASN A 115 10.25 2.15 17.19
N LEU A 116 9.77 2.33 18.42
CA LEU A 116 10.62 2.31 19.62
C LEU A 116 11.32 0.96 19.79
N GLU A 117 10.57 -0.15 19.65
CA GLU A 117 11.13 -1.51 19.69
C GLU A 117 12.19 -1.73 18.59
N ARG A 118 11.95 -1.20 17.37
CA ARG A 118 12.87 -1.32 16.24
C ARG A 118 14.14 -0.52 16.46
N THR A 119 14.01 0.74 16.85
CA THR A 119 15.13 1.64 17.11
C THR A 119 16.01 1.12 18.25
N ALA A 120 15.42 0.58 19.32
CA ALA A 120 16.17 -0.06 20.41
C ALA A 120 17.01 -1.27 19.95
N LYS A 121 16.63 -1.90 18.82
CA LYS A 121 17.36 -3.01 18.19
C LYS A 121 18.30 -2.55 17.07
N GLY A 122 18.48 -1.24 16.87
CA GLY A 122 19.29 -0.69 15.78
C GLY A 122 18.67 -0.85 14.39
N LEU A 123 17.35 -1.09 14.30
CA LEU A 123 16.62 -1.21 13.04
C LEU A 123 15.99 0.13 12.68
N LEU A 124 15.86 0.40 11.38
CA LEU A 124 15.20 1.61 10.88
C LEU A 124 13.70 1.59 11.21
N PRO A 125 13.13 2.70 11.73
CA PRO A 125 11.71 2.82 11.98
C PRO A 125 10.92 3.02 10.67
N ALA A 126 9.63 2.69 10.69
CA ALA A 126 8.68 3.15 9.69
C ALA A 126 8.24 4.58 10.05
N THR A 127 8.73 5.59 9.35
CA THR A 127 8.45 6.99 9.71
C THR A 127 7.19 7.53 9.08
N ASN A 128 6.78 7.01 7.92
CA ASN A 128 5.65 7.51 7.14
C ASN A 128 4.92 6.38 6.43
N ILE A 129 3.66 6.61 6.08
CA ILE A 129 3.07 5.93 4.93
C ILE A 129 3.45 6.68 3.66
N TRP A 130 3.63 5.94 2.55
CA TRP A 130 3.80 6.50 1.22
C TRP A 130 2.67 6.03 0.32
N LEU A 131 1.83 6.97 -0.13
CA LEU A 131 0.63 6.68 -0.92
C LEU A 131 0.92 6.86 -2.41
N TRP A 132 0.69 5.80 -3.20
CA TRP A 132 1.01 5.78 -4.62
C TRP A 132 0.18 4.76 -5.40
N GLY A 133 0.27 4.78 -6.73
CA GLY A 133 -0.33 3.76 -7.58
C GLY A 133 -1.85 3.65 -7.41
N LEU A 134 -2.53 4.81 -7.41
CA LEU A 134 -3.98 4.89 -7.28
C LEU A 134 -4.68 4.25 -8.46
N GLY A 135 -5.76 3.52 -8.19
CA GLY A 135 -6.58 2.93 -9.24
C GLY A 135 -7.95 2.50 -8.75
N ARG A 136 -8.79 2.14 -9.71
CA ARG A 136 -10.09 1.50 -9.48
C ARG A 136 -10.07 0.11 -10.10
N ALA A 137 -10.87 -0.80 -9.57
CA ALA A 137 -10.99 -2.13 -10.15
C ALA A 137 -11.42 -2.02 -11.62
N PRO A 138 -10.62 -2.55 -12.57
CA PRO A 138 -11.01 -2.60 -13.97
C PRO A 138 -12.12 -3.64 -14.15
N GLN A 139 -13.02 -3.40 -15.10
CA GLN A 139 -13.93 -4.42 -15.57
C GLN A 139 -13.25 -5.18 -16.71
N LEU A 140 -12.81 -6.39 -16.41
CA LEU A 140 -12.18 -7.29 -17.38
C LEU A 140 -13.14 -8.45 -17.65
N PRO A 141 -13.32 -8.87 -18.93
CA PRO A 141 -14.03 -10.10 -19.21
C PRO A 141 -13.25 -11.29 -18.62
N SER A 142 -13.95 -12.32 -18.17
CA SER A 142 -13.26 -13.52 -17.72
C SER A 142 -12.48 -14.16 -18.87
N PHE A 143 -11.40 -14.84 -18.53
CA PHE A 143 -10.57 -15.50 -19.55
C PHE A 143 -11.37 -16.59 -20.29
N GLN A 144 -12.29 -17.26 -19.59
CA GLN A 144 -13.19 -18.24 -20.15
C GLN A 144 -14.15 -17.63 -21.20
N GLU A 145 -14.74 -16.47 -20.88
CA GLU A 145 -15.63 -15.78 -21.84
C GLU A 145 -14.89 -15.35 -23.09
N LYS A 146 -13.65 -14.83 -22.92
CA LYS A 146 -12.88 -14.29 -24.05
C LYS A 146 -12.21 -15.35 -24.92
N TYR A 147 -11.72 -16.43 -24.30
CA TYR A 147 -10.87 -17.42 -25.00
C TYR A 147 -11.41 -18.84 -24.96
N GLY A 148 -12.54 -19.10 -24.27
CA GLY A 148 -13.13 -20.44 -24.13
C GLY A 148 -12.27 -21.42 -23.29
N LYS A 149 -11.35 -20.91 -22.49
CA LYS A 149 -10.39 -21.72 -21.72
C LYS A 149 -10.37 -21.29 -20.26
N ARG A 150 -10.20 -22.27 -19.38
CA ARG A 150 -9.93 -22.03 -17.95
C ARG A 150 -8.43 -21.85 -17.75
N GLY A 151 -8.06 -21.00 -16.78
CA GLY A 151 -6.68 -20.72 -16.41
C GLY A 151 -6.41 -21.03 -14.96
N LEU A 152 -5.14 -21.32 -14.64
CA LEU A 152 -4.64 -21.53 -13.29
C LEU A 152 -3.42 -20.62 -13.07
N MET A 153 -3.36 -19.93 -11.95
CA MET A 153 -2.22 -19.10 -11.54
C MET A 153 -1.54 -19.74 -10.32
N ILE A 154 -0.25 -20.06 -10.46
CA ILE A 154 0.59 -20.50 -9.35
C ILE A 154 1.59 -19.39 -9.07
N THR A 155 1.42 -18.66 -7.98
CA THR A 155 2.28 -17.51 -7.65
C THR A 155 2.19 -17.13 -6.17
N ALA A 156 3.30 -16.60 -5.64
CA ALA A 156 3.34 -15.92 -4.33
C ALA A 156 3.22 -14.38 -4.46
N VAL A 157 3.13 -13.85 -5.69
CA VAL A 157 3.09 -12.41 -5.96
C VAL A 157 1.66 -11.89 -5.94
N ASP A 158 1.34 -11.01 -5.00
CA ASP A 158 -0.02 -10.48 -4.79
C ASP A 158 -0.61 -9.80 -6.03
N LEU A 159 0.20 -9.09 -6.82
CA LEU A 159 -0.23 -8.46 -8.06
C LEU A 159 -0.77 -9.50 -9.07
N LEU A 160 -0.05 -10.61 -9.24
CA LEU A 160 -0.45 -11.68 -10.16
C LEU A 160 -1.70 -12.42 -9.65
N ARG A 161 -1.80 -12.62 -8.33
CA ARG A 161 -3.00 -13.17 -7.69
C ARG A 161 -4.22 -12.25 -7.93
N GLY A 162 -4.02 -10.94 -7.80
CA GLY A 162 -5.07 -9.96 -8.09
C GLY A 162 -5.53 -9.99 -9.54
N ILE A 163 -4.61 -10.10 -10.51
CA ILE A 163 -4.95 -10.24 -11.93
C ILE A 163 -5.71 -11.55 -12.17
N ALA A 164 -5.25 -12.67 -11.60
CA ALA A 164 -5.94 -13.95 -11.73
C ALA A 164 -7.38 -13.89 -11.21
N ALA A 165 -7.61 -13.22 -10.07
CA ALA A 165 -8.95 -13.01 -9.54
C ALA A 165 -9.83 -12.16 -10.46
N LEU A 166 -9.28 -11.13 -11.11
CA LEU A 166 -10.03 -10.25 -12.01
C LEU A 166 -10.46 -10.92 -13.33
N ILE A 167 -9.79 -12.00 -13.74
CA ILE A 167 -10.07 -12.73 -14.99
C ILE A 167 -10.61 -14.15 -14.74
N ASP A 168 -11.05 -14.43 -13.51
CA ASP A 168 -11.61 -15.72 -13.05
C ASP A 168 -10.68 -16.91 -13.23
N TRP A 169 -9.37 -16.72 -13.00
CA TRP A 169 -8.44 -17.83 -12.95
C TRP A 169 -8.42 -18.47 -11.56
N GLU A 170 -8.32 -19.80 -11.53
CA GLU A 170 -8.06 -20.54 -10.31
C GLU A 170 -6.68 -20.14 -9.74
N GLN A 171 -6.59 -20.03 -8.42
CA GLN A 171 -5.36 -19.60 -7.75
C GLN A 171 -4.85 -20.68 -6.83
N VAL A 172 -3.57 -21.00 -6.95
CA VAL A 172 -2.82 -21.87 -6.04
C VAL A 172 -1.68 -21.08 -5.42
N ASP A 173 -1.59 -21.09 -4.11
CA ASP A 173 -0.46 -20.47 -3.42
C ASP A 173 0.80 -21.31 -3.65
N ALA A 174 1.82 -20.71 -4.25
CA ALA A 174 3.10 -21.39 -4.53
C ALA A 174 3.75 -21.96 -3.26
N ARG A 175 3.48 -21.36 -2.10
CA ARG A 175 3.98 -21.85 -0.80
C ARG A 175 3.34 -23.18 -0.40
N THR A 176 2.12 -23.45 -0.82
CA THR A 176 1.42 -24.72 -0.56
C THR A 176 1.96 -25.87 -1.43
N VAL A 177 2.46 -25.55 -2.64
CA VAL A 177 2.99 -26.56 -3.58
C VAL A 177 4.40 -27.02 -3.21
N MET A 178 5.16 -26.20 -2.46
CA MET A 178 6.53 -26.54 -2.07
C MET A 178 6.61 -27.41 -0.79
N THR A 179 5.49 -27.83 -0.24
CA THR A 179 5.40 -28.63 1.01
C THR A 179 5.06 -30.10 0.74
N ILE A 180 5.17 -30.57 -0.51
CA ILE A 180 4.95 -31.98 -0.89
C ILE A 180 6.30 -32.62 -1.20
#